data_46786863ac801711a94a312355271b31
#
_entry.id   46786863ac801711a94a312355271b31
#
_cell.length_a   1.000
_cell.length_b   1.000
_cell.length_c   1.000
_cell.angle_alpha   90.00
_cell.angle_beta   90.00
_cell.angle_gamma   90.00
#
_symmetry.space_group_name_H-M   'P 1'
#
loop_
_entity.id
_entity.type
_entity.pdbx_description
1 polymer ?
#
loop_
_entity_poly.entity_id
_entity_poly.type
_entity_poly.pdbx_seq_one_letter_code
_entity_poly.pdbx_strand_id
1 'polypeptide(L)' 'MTNTALLKKKIDDSGFKKSYIAKMIGITAYGLSRKIKNESEFKASEIEKMCNLLGITDFEERCAIFFASKVDF' A
#
# COMPACT_ATOMS: atom_id res chain seq x y z
N MET A 1 -8.10 -0.37 7.22
CA MET A 1 -7.43 0.85 6.74
C MET A 1 -5.95 0.60 6.55
N THR A 2 -5.30 1.39 5.74
CA THR A 2 -3.87 1.26 5.49
C THR A 2 -3.06 1.89 6.63
N ASN A 3 -2.03 1.18 7.07
CA ASN A 3 -1.03 1.77 7.96
C ASN A 3 -0.06 2.58 7.07
N THR A 4 -0.31 3.87 6.99
CA THR A 4 0.44 4.77 6.10
C THR A 4 1.94 4.75 6.37
N ALA A 5 2.34 4.75 7.64
CA ALA A 5 3.76 4.76 8.01
C ALA A 5 4.48 3.49 7.54
N LEU A 6 3.87 2.32 7.77
CA LEU A 6 4.46 1.05 7.34
C LEU A 6 4.52 0.96 5.82
N LEU A 7 3.47 1.39 5.13
CA LEU A 7 3.45 1.33 3.66
C LEU A 7 4.49 2.27 3.06
N LYS A 8 4.59 3.49 3.57
CA LYS A 8 5.61 4.44 3.11
C LYS A 8 7.02 3.88 3.29
N LYS A 9 7.27 3.22 4.41
CA LYS A 9 8.58 2.59 4.64
C LYS A 9 8.87 1.51 3.62
N LYS A 10 7.89 0.67 3.32
CA LYS A 10 8.05 -0.39 2.29
C LYS A 10 8.33 0.20 0.92
N ILE A 11 7.62 1.27 0.57
CA ILE A 11 7.82 1.94 -0.71
C ILE A 11 9.23 2.55 -0.77
N ASP A 12 9.65 3.23 0.28
CA ASP A 12 10.98 3.84 0.34
C ASP A 12 12.08 2.77 0.24
N ASP A 13 11.93 1.67 0.98
CA ASP A 13 12.89 0.56 0.97
C ASP A 13 12.97 -0.12 -0.39
N SER A 14 11.90 -0.10 -1.17
CA SER A 14 11.87 -0.71 -2.49
C SER A 14 12.69 0.05 -3.54
N GLY A 15 12.89 1.34 -3.33
CA GLY A 15 13.53 2.21 -4.30
C GLY A 15 12.63 2.59 -5.49
N PHE A 16 11.41 2.08 -5.55
CA PHE A 16 10.50 2.42 -6.65
C PHE A 16 9.88 3.80 -6.44
N LYS A 17 9.71 4.53 -7.54
CA LYS A 17 8.96 5.78 -7.54
C LYS A 17 7.47 5.48 -7.44
N LYS A 18 6.72 6.36 -6.78
CA LYS A 18 5.26 6.23 -6.66
C LYS A 18 4.59 6.16 -8.03
N SER A 19 5.06 6.93 -9.00
CA SER A 19 4.52 6.90 -10.37
C SER A 19 4.69 5.53 -11.01
N TYR A 20 5.81 4.87 -10.78
CA TYR A 20 6.04 3.52 -11.29
C TYR A 20 5.10 2.52 -10.60
N ILE A 21 5.00 2.59 -9.27
CA ILE A 21 4.11 1.72 -8.52
C ILE A 21 2.67 1.87 -9.00
N ALA A 22 2.19 3.11 -9.14
CA ALA A 22 0.84 3.39 -9.61
C ALA A 22 0.59 2.78 -10.98
N LYS A 23 1.54 2.94 -11.90
CA LYS A 23 1.45 2.34 -13.23
C LYS A 23 1.35 0.82 -13.16
N MET A 24 2.16 0.20 -12.32
CA MET A 24 2.20 -1.26 -12.20
C MET A 24 0.94 -1.85 -11.59
N ILE A 25 0.26 -1.11 -10.73
CA ILE A 25 -0.99 -1.59 -10.14
C ILE A 25 -2.24 -1.07 -10.86
N GLY A 26 -2.05 -0.25 -11.89
CA GLY A 26 -3.13 0.19 -12.78
C GLY A 26 -3.94 1.38 -12.31
N ILE A 27 -3.33 2.27 -11.53
CA ILE A 27 -3.99 3.50 -11.07
C ILE A 27 -3.11 4.72 -11.34
N THR A 28 -3.65 5.91 -11.11
CA THR A 28 -2.88 7.14 -11.24
C THR A 28 -2.02 7.38 -10.01
N ALA A 29 -0.94 8.15 -10.15
CA ALA A 29 -0.11 8.53 -9.02
C ALA A 29 -0.91 9.30 -7.97
N TYR A 30 -1.83 10.15 -8.40
CA TYR A 30 -2.73 10.87 -7.50
C TYR A 30 -3.63 9.90 -6.72
N GLY A 31 -4.21 8.92 -7.41
CA GLY A 31 -5.03 7.89 -6.79
C GLY A 31 -4.24 7.07 -5.76
N LEU A 32 -3.00 6.72 -6.10
CA LEU A 32 -2.12 6.00 -5.16
C LEU A 32 -1.87 6.83 -3.90
N SER A 33 -1.56 8.12 -4.06
CA SER A 33 -1.32 9.00 -2.91
C SER A 33 -2.54 9.06 -1.99
N ARG A 34 -3.73 9.16 -2.56
CA ARG A 34 -4.97 9.18 -1.77
C ARG A 34 -5.17 7.88 -0.98
N LYS A 35 -4.89 6.75 -1.61
CA LYS A 35 -5.03 5.44 -0.97
C LYS A 35 -4.01 5.24 0.15
N ILE A 36 -2.79 5.69 -0.05
CA ILE A 36 -1.75 5.64 0.99
C ILE A 36 -2.18 6.46 2.21
N LYS A 37 -2.86 7.59 2.00
CA LYS A 37 -3.31 8.47 3.09
C LYS A 37 -4.67 8.10 3.69
N ASN A 38 -5.26 7.00 3.26
CA ASN A 38 -6.61 6.57 3.68
C ASN A 38 -7.74 7.50 3.26
N GLU A 39 -7.53 8.30 2.23
CA GLU A 39 -8.60 9.11 1.62
C GLU A 39 -9.44 8.25 0.68
N SER A 40 -8.94 7.10 0.31
CA SER A 40 -9.59 6.11 -0.53
C SER A 40 -9.05 4.74 -0.14
N GLU A 41 -9.82 3.68 -0.33
CA GLU A 41 -9.40 2.34 0.02
C GLU A 41 -8.69 1.64 -1.14
N PHE A 42 -7.69 0.81 -0.83
CA PHE A 42 -7.12 -0.10 -1.81
C PHE A 42 -8.11 -1.21 -2.11
N LYS A 43 -8.28 -1.51 -3.40
CA LYS A 43 -9.04 -2.69 -3.80
C LYS A 43 -8.20 -3.95 -3.56
N ALA A 44 -8.87 -5.08 -3.37
CA ALA A 44 -8.19 -6.36 -3.12
C ALA A 44 -7.16 -6.68 -4.21
N SER A 45 -7.51 -6.46 -5.48
CA SER A 45 -6.59 -6.69 -6.60
C SER A 45 -5.37 -5.75 -6.56
N GLU A 46 -5.56 -4.54 -6.10
CA GLU A 46 -4.47 -3.58 -5.96
C GLU A 46 -3.53 -3.97 -4.83
N ILE A 47 -4.08 -4.44 -3.72
CA ILE A 47 -3.30 -4.94 -2.58
C ILE A 47 -2.42 -6.11 -3.02
N GLU A 48 -2.99 -7.05 -3.77
CA GLU A 48 -2.23 -8.19 -4.27
C GLU A 48 -1.07 -7.75 -5.15
N LYS A 49 -1.32 -6.84 -6.07
CA LYS A 49 -0.27 -6.30 -6.95
C LYS A 49 0.80 -5.54 -6.17
N MET A 50 0.39 -4.74 -5.17
CA MET A 50 1.33 -4.04 -4.30
C MET A 50 2.22 -5.02 -3.55
N CYS A 51 1.64 -6.07 -2.98
CA CYS A 51 2.39 -7.06 -2.24
C CYS A 51 3.40 -7.78 -3.14
N ASN A 52 2.99 -8.15 -4.35
CA ASN A 52 3.89 -8.79 -5.30
C ASN A 52 5.03 -7.87 -5.70
N LEU A 53 4.72 -6.61 -5.96
CA LEU A 53 5.72 -5.63 -6.39
C LEU A 53 6.71 -5.28 -5.28
N LEU A 54 6.23 -5.11 -4.06
CA LEU A 54 7.04 -4.69 -2.91
C LEU A 54 7.65 -5.86 -2.15
N GLY A 55 7.40 -7.10 -2.57
CA GLY A 55 7.95 -8.27 -1.92
C GLY A 55 7.35 -8.57 -0.56
N ILE A 56 6.09 -8.19 -0.35
CA ILE A 56 5.37 -8.49 0.88
C ILE A 56 4.73 -9.86 0.74
N THR A 57 5.40 -10.89 1.27
CA THR A 57 4.96 -12.28 1.15
C THR A 57 4.35 -12.83 2.42
N ASP A 58 4.68 -12.24 3.56
CA ASP A 58 4.17 -12.66 4.85
C ASP A 58 2.75 -12.14 5.08
N PHE A 59 1.85 -13.06 5.45
CA PHE A 59 0.45 -12.71 5.67
C PHE A 59 0.26 -11.69 6.79
N GLU A 60 1.02 -11.84 7.88
CA GLU A 60 0.94 -10.91 9.01
C GLU A 60 1.37 -9.51 8.61
N GLU A 61 2.44 -9.41 7.81
CA GLU A 61 2.92 -8.12 7.30
C GLU A 61 1.88 -7.48 6.38
N ARG A 62 1.28 -8.28 5.48
CA ARG A 62 0.22 -7.79 4.60
C ARG A 62 -0.93 -7.22 5.42
N CYS A 63 -1.37 -7.94 6.44
CA CYS A 63 -2.46 -7.48 7.30
C CYS A 63 -2.09 -6.23 8.09
N ALA A 64 -0.86 -6.18 8.61
CA ALA A 64 -0.39 -5.02 9.36
C ALA A 64 -0.37 -3.74 8.51
N ILE A 65 -0.06 -3.88 7.22
CA ILE A 65 0.03 -2.73 6.32
C ILE A 65 -1.35 -2.32 5.78
N PHE A 66 -2.12 -3.27 5.25
CA PHE A 66 -3.33 -2.95 4.48
C PHE A 66 -4.63 -3.12 5.26
N PHE A 67 -4.61 -3.85 6.34
CA PHE A 67 -5.79 -4.16 7.14
C PHE A 67 -5.60 -3.77 8.60
N ALA A 68 -4.89 -2.65 8.81
CA ALA A 68 -4.66 -2.14 10.14
C ALA A 68 -5.99 -1.74 10.78
N SER A 69 -6.21 -2.17 12.01
CA SER A 69 -7.36 -1.75 12.76
C SER A 69 -7.14 -0.35 13.31
N LYS A 70 -8.18 0.46 13.25
CA LYS A 70 -8.16 1.72 13.96
C LYS A 70 -8.38 1.41 15.43
N VAL A 71 -7.37 1.66 16.24
CA VAL A 71 -7.44 1.40 17.66
C VAL A 71 -7.71 2.73 18.38
N ASP A 72 -8.92 2.87 18.88
CA ASP A 72 -9.33 4.04 19.65
C ASP A 72 -9.52 3.63 21.10
N PHE A 73 -8.55 3.92 21.89
CA PHE A 73 -8.65 3.66 23.32
C PHE A 73 -8.42 4.93 24.09
#